data_63e9d0c0e4d7ba680bf78d49718ebc34
#
_entry.id   63e9d0c0e4d7ba680bf78d49718ebc34
#
_cell.length_a   1.000
_cell.length_b   1.000
_cell.length_c   1.000
_cell.angle_alpha   90.00
_cell.angle_beta   90.00
_cell.angle_gamma   90.00
#
_symmetry.space_group_name_H-M   'P 1'
#
loop_
_entity.id
_entity.type
_entity.pdbx_description
1 polymer ?
#
loop_
_entity_poly.entity_id
_entity_poly.type
_entity_poly.pdbx_seq_one_letter_code
_entity_poly.pdbx_strand_id
1 'polypeptide(L)'
;SPDFSGANEAFQTLRALNFAMAHADKVRNQRDLVKDTVIWNTEKGFALTPDEINRAEVLRSQLYARVQEFLETHEFLICVVNQVPPFDVEMEYPTEIDGVEMETYIDWMKSAYYITLTGLPAISVPCGFTNDGLPVGIQIVGRWHDDFGVLQLARAFEQATEVWKRRPPVATES
;
A
#
# COMPACT_ATOMS: atom_id res chain seq x y z
N SER A 1 -17.40 4.84 0.29
CA SER A 1 -15.97 4.96 0.03
C SER A 1 -15.73 5.83 -1.20
N PRO A 2 -14.58 6.51 -1.30
CA PRO A 2 -14.23 7.25 -2.50
C PRO A 2 -14.03 6.31 -3.70
N ASP A 3 -14.15 6.85 -4.92
CA ASP A 3 -13.86 6.12 -6.16
C ASP A 3 -12.34 6.08 -6.40
N PHE A 4 -11.77 4.88 -6.46
CA PHE A 4 -10.35 4.61 -6.74
C PHE A 4 -10.06 4.28 -8.21
N SER A 5 -10.97 4.55 -9.13
CA SER A 5 -10.74 4.34 -10.57
C SER A 5 -9.46 5.03 -11.04
N GLY A 6 -8.66 4.32 -11.84
CA GLY A 6 -7.37 4.81 -12.34
C GLY A 6 -6.19 4.67 -11.36
N ALA A 7 -6.42 4.34 -10.08
CA ALA A 7 -5.35 4.22 -9.09
C ALA A 7 -4.32 3.13 -9.46
N ASN A 8 -4.78 1.97 -9.96
CA ASN A 8 -3.88 0.91 -10.36
C ASN A 8 -2.94 1.34 -11.50
N GLU A 9 -3.49 1.93 -12.56
CA GLU A 9 -2.71 2.43 -13.71
C GLU A 9 -1.70 3.48 -13.26
N ALA A 10 -2.15 4.48 -12.48
CA ALA A 10 -1.27 5.53 -11.98
C ALA A 10 -0.14 4.96 -11.11
N PHE A 11 -0.45 4.04 -10.19
CA PHE A 11 0.57 3.47 -9.31
C PHE A 11 1.60 2.64 -10.08
N GLN A 12 1.15 1.74 -10.96
CA GLN A 12 2.04 0.88 -11.73
C GLN A 12 3.03 1.70 -12.57
N THR A 13 2.55 2.76 -13.22
CA THR A 13 3.38 3.64 -14.05
C THR A 13 4.36 4.46 -13.21
N LEU A 14 3.88 5.15 -12.17
CA LEU A 14 4.73 5.99 -11.33
C LEU A 14 5.72 5.17 -10.50
N ARG A 15 5.35 3.96 -10.07
CA ARG A 15 6.28 3.03 -9.43
C ARG A 15 7.40 2.63 -10.39
N ALA A 16 7.07 2.24 -11.62
CA ALA A 16 8.08 1.88 -12.62
C ALA A 16 9.02 3.05 -12.92
N LEU A 17 8.49 4.26 -13.07
CA LEU A 17 9.30 5.48 -13.22
C LEU A 17 10.26 5.68 -12.04
N ASN A 18 9.76 5.57 -10.81
CA ASN A 18 10.59 5.71 -9.61
C ASN A 18 11.68 4.63 -9.52
N PHE A 19 11.37 3.39 -9.92
CA PHE A 19 12.37 2.32 -9.98
C PHE A 19 13.45 2.60 -11.02
N ALA A 20 13.08 3.08 -12.20
CA ALA A 20 14.05 3.50 -13.22
C ALA A 20 14.98 4.60 -12.70
N MET A 21 14.44 5.60 -12.00
CA MET A 21 15.24 6.69 -11.42
C MET A 21 16.18 6.20 -10.31
N ALA A 22 15.69 5.33 -9.42
CA ALA A 22 16.43 4.90 -8.23
C ALA A 22 17.45 3.77 -8.50
N HIS A 23 17.16 2.89 -9.47
CA HIS A 23 17.92 1.64 -9.65
C HIS A 23 18.61 1.52 -11.00
N ALA A 24 18.50 2.52 -11.90
CA ALA A 24 19.11 2.48 -13.24
C ALA A 24 20.59 2.08 -13.24
N ASP A 25 21.38 2.72 -12.37
CA ASP A 25 22.83 2.46 -12.30
C ASP A 25 23.11 1.03 -11.84
N LYS A 26 22.42 0.57 -10.79
CA LYS A 26 22.58 -0.78 -10.24
C LYS A 26 22.21 -1.86 -11.28
N VAL A 27 21.09 -1.67 -11.97
CA VAL A 27 20.61 -2.62 -12.99
C VAL A 27 21.57 -2.68 -14.19
N ARG A 28 22.18 -1.55 -14.56
CA ARG A 28 23.16 -1.52 -15.66
C ARG A 28 24.52 -2.09 -15.31
N ASN A 29 25.01 -1.85 -14.11
CA ASN A 29 26.39 -2.11 -13.74
C ASN A 29 26.59 -3.27 -12.74
N GLN A 30 25.51 -3.70 -12.05
CA GLN A 30 25.55 -4.71 -10.98
C GLN A 30 24.33 -5.64 -11.05
N ARG A 31 23.86 -5.96 -12.24
CA ARG A 31 22.61 -6.70 -12.48
C ARG A 31 22.50 -7.99 -11.68
N ASP A 32 23.59 -8.76 -11.60
CA ASP A 32 23.63 -10.07 -10.93
C ASP A 32 23.45 -9.98 -9.41
N LEU A 33 23.55 -8.76 -8.84
CA LEU A 33 23.35 -8.50 -7.42
C LEU A 33 21.97 -7.90 -7.11
N VAL A 34 21.11 -7.74 -8.13
CA VAL A 34 19.78 -7.11 -8.02
C VAL A 34 18.71 -8.17 -8.17
N LYS A 35 17.69 -8.14 -7.27
CA LYS A 35 16.56 -9.06 -7.32
C LYS A 35 15.78 -8.88 -8.64
N ASP A 36 15.34 -9.99 -9.24
CA ASP A 36 14.63 -10.00 -10.54
C ASP A 36 13.41 -9.08 -10.58
N THR A 37 12.63 -9.00 -9.50
CA THR A 37 11.48 -8.10 -9.41
C THR A 37 11.87 -6.60 -9.45
N VAL A 38 13.05 -6.25 -8.95
CA VAL A 38 13.59 -4.87 -9.06
C VAL A 38 14.05 -4.60 -10.48
N ILE A 39 14.73 -5.57 -11.11
CA ILE A 39 15.16 -5.48 -12.51
C ILE A 39 13.94 -5.27 -13.40
N TRP A 40 12.96 -6.16 -13.31
CA TRP A 40 11.72 -6.09 -14.07
C TRP A 40 11.03 -4.71 -13.97
N ASN A 41 10.88 -4.20 -12.75
CA ASN A 41 10.19 -2.93 -12.54
C ASN A 41 11.01 -1.73 -13.06
N THR A 42 12.34 -1.80 -12.95
CA THR A 42 13.25 -0.79 -13.50
C THR A 42 13.21 -0.76 -15.04
N GLU A 43 13.22 -1.93 -15.68
CA GLU A 43 13.13 -2.06 -17.14
C GLU A 43 11.76 -1.59 -17.67
N LYS A 44 10.67 -1.90 -16.95
CA LYS A 44 9.35 -1.32 -17.23
C LYS A 44 9.39 0.20 -17.21
N GLY A 45 10.11 0.78 -16.24
CA GLY A 45 10.29 2.24 -16.13
C GLY A 45 11.11 2.83 -17.28
N PHE A 46 12.12 2.13 -17.80
CA PHE A 46 12.87 2.57 -18.98
C PHE A 46 12.06 2.60 -20.27
N ALA A 47 11.01 1.79 -20.36
CA ALA A 47 10.14 1.70 -21.52
C ALA A 47 9.00 2.73 -21.53
N LEU A 48 8.79 3.48 -20.42
CA LEU A 48 7.71 4.45 -20.32
C LEU A 48 7.88 5.61 -21.30
N THR A 49 6.77 5.97 -21.91
CA THR A 49 6.67 7.17 -22.74
C THR A 49 6.27 8.40 -21.92
N PRO A 50 6.57 9.63 -22.38
CA PRO A 50 6.07 10.85 -21.75
C PRO A 50 4.55 10.91 -21.62
N ASP A 51 3.81 10.36 -22.59
CA ASP A 51 2.34 10.34 -22.55
C ASP A 51 1.79 9.43 -21.45
N GLU A 52 2.39 8.26 -21.23
CA GLU A 52 2.03 7.36 -20.14
C GLU A 52 2.31 8.00 -18.76
N ILE A 53 3.44 8.68 -18.61
CA ILE A 53 3.79 9.40 -17.38
C ILE A 53 2.79 10.53 -17.13
N ASN A 54 2.52 11.35 -18.14
CA ASN A 54 1.54 12.43 -18.03
C ASN A 54 0.14 11.91 -17.67
N ARG A 55 -0.32 10.83 -18.30
CA ARG A 55 -1.59 10.18 -18.00
C ARG A 55 -1.64 9.70 -16.56
N ALA A 56 -0.58 9.08 -16.07
CA ALA A 56 -0.51 8.60 -14.68
C ALA A 56 -0.59 9.75 -13.66
N GLU A 57 0.07 10.88 -13.92
CA GLU A 57 -0.02 12.08 -13.05
C GLU A 57 -1.41 12.73 -13.08
N VAL A 58 -2.09 12.74 -14.24
CA VAL A 58 -3.49 13.20 -14.35
C VAL A 58 -4.41 12.29 -13.53
N LEU A 59 -4.29 10.97 -13.66
CA LEU A 59 -5.08 10.01 -12.90
C LEU A 59 -4.85 10.13 -11.38
N ARG A 60 -3.59 10.31 -10.97
CA ARG A 60 -3.23 10.55 -9.56
C ARG A 60 -3.88 11.83 -9.02
N SER A 61 -3.83 12.92 -9.79
CA SER A 61 -4.44 14.19 -9.41
C SER A 61 -5.96 14.09 -9.29
N GLN A 62 -6.61 13.36 -10.19
CA GLN A 62 -8.05 13.09 -10.14
C GLN A 62 -8.43 12.22 -8.93
N LEU A 63 -7.63 11.19 -8.63
CA LEU A 63 -7.82 10.37 -7.43
C LEU A 63 -7.73 11.22 -6.16
N TYR A 64 -6.68 12.05 -6.07
CA TYR A 64 -6.51 12.97 -4.94
C TYR A 64 -7.75 13.85 -4.74
N ALA A 65 -8.27 14.46 -5.81
CA ALA A 65 -9.46 15.31 -5.74
C ALA A 65 -10.69 14.55 -5.22
N ARG A 66 -10.96 13.32 -5.73
CA ARG A 66 -12.08 12.49 -5.26
C ARG A 66 -11.97 12.10 -3.79
N VAL A 67 -10.75 11.78 -3.33
CA VAL A 67 -10.54 11.44 -1.91
C VAL A 67 -10.66 12.68 -1.02
N GLN A 68 -10.21 13.84 -1.47
CA GLN A 68 -10.42 15.11 -0.75
C GLN A 68 -11.90 15.45 -0.63
N GLU A 69 -12.69 15.36 -1.71
CA GLU A 69 -14.14 15.58 -1.69
C GLU A 69 -14.82 14.62 -0.68
N PHE A 70 -14.44 13.35 -0.67
CA PHE A 70 -14.94 12.39 0.33
C PHE A 70 -14.64 12.87 1.77
N LEU A 71 -13.42 13.34 2.03
CA LEU A 71 -12.98 13.80 3.35
C LEU A 71 -13.57 15.16 3.76
N GLU A 72 -14.24 15.91 2.88
CA GLU A 72 -15.01 17.09 3.27
C GLU A 72 -16.20 16.74 4.17
N THR A 73 -16.79 15.56 3.96
CA THR A 73 -17.99 15.08 4.69
C THR A 73 -17.67 13.94 5.68
N HIS A 74 -16.45 13.39 5.63
CA HIS A 74 -15.99 12.33 6.51
C HIS A 74 -14.68 12.76 7.17
N GLU A 75 -14.52 12.50 8.46
CA GLU A 75 -13.29 12.88 9.17
C GLU A 75 -12.10 11.98 8.80
N PHE A 76 -12.36 10.69 8.61
CA PHE A 76 -11.35 9.68 8.28
C PHE A 76 -11.88 8.68 7.27
N LEU A 77 -10.97 8.06 6.54
CA LEU A 77 -11.21 6.84 5.78
C LEU A 77 -10.53 5.68 6.51
N ILE A 78 -11.29 4.63 6.80
CA ILE A 78 -10.75 3.40 7.42
C ILE A 78 -10.89 2.26 6.43
N CYS A 79 -9.80 1.53 6.19
CA CYS A 79 -9.80 0.39 5.29
C CYS A 79 -8.75 -0.66 5.71
N VAL A 80 -8.73 -1.79 5.03
CA VAL A 80 -7.70 -2.83 5.26
C VAL A 80 -6.33 -2.32 4.83
N VAL A 81 -5.27 -2.77 5.52
CA VAL A 81 -3.89 -2.48 5.10
C VAL A 81 -3.52 -3.34 3.90
N ASN A 82 -3.71 -4.65 4.03
CA ASN A 82 -3.44 -5.64 2.98
C ASN A 82 -4.72 -6.39 2.63
N GLN A 83 -4.79 -6.91 1.40
CA GLN A 83 -5.94 -7.66 0.89
C GLN A 83 -6.03 -9.06 1.49
N VAL A 84 -4.95 -9.58 2.09
CA VAL A 84 -4.84 -10.90 2.68
C VAL A 84 -4.22 -10.83 4.07
N PRO A 85 -4.50 -11.79 4.97
CA PRO A 85 -3.76 -11.96 6.21
C PRO A 85 -2.31 -12.38 5.93
N PRO A 86 -1.43 -12.45 6.95
CA PRO A 86 -0.10 -13.01 6.79
C PRO A 86 -0.14 -14.40 6.16
N PHE A 87 0.74 -14.68 5.22
CA PHE A 87 0.87 -15.93 4.49
C PHE A 87 2.25 -16.55 4.72
N ASP A 88 2.46 -17.77 4.24
CA ASP A 88 3.71 -18.53 4.41
C ASP A 88 4.91 -17.74 3.87
N VAL A 89 6.02 -17.73 4.64
CA VAL A 89 7.26 -17.02 4.30
C VAL A 89 7.92 -17.56 3.02
N GLU A 90 7.69 -18.83 2.68
CA GLU A 90 8.18 -19.46 1.44
C GLU A 90 7.37 -19.03 0.20
N MET A 91 6.20 -18.44 0.39
CA MET A 91 5.38 -17.90 -0.69
C MET A 91 5.88 -16.49 -1.03
N GLU A 92 6.34 -16.27 -2.24
CA GLU A 92 6.84 -14.95 -2.66
C GLU A 92 5.72 -13.89 -2.63
N TYR A 93 4.53 -14.22 -3.11
CA TYR A 93 3.30 -13.44 -3.00
C TYR A 93 2.08 -14.33 -3.32
N PRO A 94 0.88 -13.98 -2.83
CA PRO A 94 -0.35 -14.69 -3.20
C PRO A 94 -0.63 -14.54 -4.70
N THR A 95 -0.79 -15.65 -5.40
CA THR A 95 -1.05 -15.67 -6.86
C THR A 95 -2.53 -15.51 -7.19
N GLU A 96 -3.41 -15.71 -6.20
CA GLU A 96 -4.86 -15.55 -6.34
C GLU A 96 -5.45 -15.00 -5.03
N ILE A 97 -6.42 -14.09 -5.13
CA ILE A 97 -7.17 -13.56 -3.98
C ILE A 97 -8.65 -13.52 -4.38
N ASP A 98 -9.49 -14.28 -3.66
CA ASP A 98 -10.94 -14.35 -3.87
C ASP A 98 -11.33 -14.63 -5.34
N GLY A 99 -10.64 -15.60 -5.98
CA GLY A 99 -10.85 -15.97 -7.37
C GLY A 99 -10.28 -15.00 -8.41
N VAL A 100 -9.56 -13.97 -7.98
CA VAL A 100 -8.89 -13.01 -8.86
C VAL A 100 -7.39 -13.32 -8.92
N GLU A 101 -6.88 -13.57 -10.11
CA GLU A 101 -5.45 -13.81 -10.35
C GLU A 101 -4.64 -12.52 -10.10
N MET A 102 -3.51 -12.67 -9.41
CA MET A 102 -2.51 -11.63 -9.22
C MET A 102 -1.43 -11.77 -10.29
N GLU A 103 -1.47 -10.92 -11.30
CA GLU A 103 -0.54 -10.97 -12.44
C GLU A 103 0.91 -10.69 -12.03
N THR A 104 1.08 -9.87 -10.98
CA THR A 104 2.39 -9.47 -10.49
C THR A 104 2.44 -9.43 -8.96
N TYR A 105 3.65 -9.44 -8.40
CA TYR A 105 3.87 -9.29 -6.95
C TYR A 105 3.35 -7.95 -6.37
N ILE A 106 2.88 -7.04 -7.19
CA ILE A 106 2.34 -5.75 -6.76
C ILE A 106 0.84 -5.85 -6.47
N ASP A 107 0.13 -6.71 -7.20
CA ASP A 107 -1.35 -6.68 -7.25
C ASP A 107 -2.02 -7.01 -5.91
N TRP A 108 -1.41 -7.84 -5.08
CA TRP A 108 -1.93 -8.17 -3.75
C TRP A 108 -1.87 -7.01 -2.74
N MET A 109 -1.15 -5.92 -3.07
CA MET A 109 -0.97 -4.75 -2.21
C MET A 109 -1.88 -3.56 -2.56
N LYS A 110 -2.93 -3.75 -3.38
CA LYS A 110 -3.78 -2.65 -3.89
C LYS A 110 -4.32 -1.74 -2.80
N SER A 111 -4.83 -2.28 -1.71
CA SER A 111 -5.36 -1.50 -0.59
C SER A 111 -4.34 -0.53 0.02
N ALA A 112 -3.06 -0.92 0.09
CA ALA A 112 -2.00 -0.06 0.60
C ALA A 112 -1.58 1.02 -0.41
N TYR A 113 -1.31 0.63 -1.66
CA TYR A 113 -0.77 1.60 -2.60
C TYR A 113 -1.81 2.57 -3.18
N TYR A 114 -3.09 2.25 -3.14
CA TYR A 114 -4.15 3.21 -3.47
C TYR A 114 -4.11 4.41 -2.52
N ILE A 115 -3.90 4.15 -1.23
CA ILE A 115 -3.71 5.21 -0.25
C ILE A 115 -2.37 5.93 -0.45
N THR A 116 -1.28 5.22 -0.74
CA THR A 116 0.03 5.81 -1.03
C THR A 116 -0.05 6.86 -2.15
N LEU A 117 -0.84 6.63 -3.19
CA LEU A 117 -1.00 7.59 -4.30
C LEU A 117 -1.62 8.92 -3.88
N THR A 118 -2.45 8.92 -2.83
CA THR A 118 -3.11 10.13 -2.35
C THR A 118 -2.16 11.08 -1.63
N GLY A 119 -1.04 10.57 -1.10
CA GLY A 119 -0.11 11.34 -0.28
C GLY A 119 -0.68 11.82 1.05
N LEU A 120 -1.84 11.30 1.47
CA LEU A 120 -2.49 11.66 2.72
C LEU A 120 -1.82 10.99 3.92
N PRO A 121 -1.89 11.59 5.12
CA PRO A 121 -1.41 10.95 6.33
C PRO A 121 -2.21 9.67 6.60
N ALA A 122 -1.50 8.58 6.86
CA ALA A 122 -2.10 7.29 7.14
C ALA A 122 -1.29 6.52 8.19
N ILE A 123 -1.98 5.77 9.03
CA ILE A 123 -1.38 4.89 10.03
C ILE A 123 -2.01 3.51 9.98
N SER A 124 -1.21 2.48 10.18
CA SER A 124 -1.70 1.12 10.42
C SER A 124 -1.72 0.83 11.92
N VAL A 125 -2.84 0.31 12.41
CA VAL A 125 -3.00 -0.11 13.81
C VAL A 125 -3.50 -1.55 13.89
N PRO A 126 -3.09 -2.32 14.93
CA PRO A 126 -3.59 -3.67 15.16
C PRO A 126 -5.11 -3.66 15.37
N CYS A 127 -5.87 -4.48 14.64
CA CYS A 127 -7.31 -4.53 14.77
C CYS A 127 -7.86 -5.91 15.19
N GLY A 128 -7.03 -6.95 15.19
CA GLY A 128 -7.47 -8.29 15.58
C GLY A 128 -6.50 -9.37 15.15
N PHE A 129 -7.04 -10.58 15.11
CA PHE A 129 -6.32 -11.80 14.70
C PHE A 129 -7.24 -12.67 13.85
N THR A 130 -6.66 -13.40 12.91
CA THR A 130 -7.35 -14.45 12.18
C THR A 130 -7.75 -15.59 13.14
N ASN A 131 -8.57 -16.53 12.65
CA ASN A 131 -8.92 -17.74 13.42
C ASN A 131 -7.68 -18.58 13.82
N ASP A 132 -6.62 -18.51 13.01
CA ASP A 132 -5.34 -19.18 13.23
C ASP A 132 -4.39 -18.37 14.12
N GLY A 133 -4.83 -17.21 14.61
CA GLY A 133 -4.07 -16.37 15.54
C GLY A 133 -3.07 -15.43 14.89
N LEU A 134 -3.09 -15.25 13.55
CA LEU A 134 -2.23 -14.33 12.86
C LEU A 134 -2.73 -12.88 13.00
N PRO A 135 -1.84 -11.90 13.23
CA PRO A 135 -2.25 -10.50 13.45
C PRO A 135 -2.76 -9.86 12.16
N VAL A 136 -3.79 -9.05 12.30
CA VAL A 136 -4.32 -8.22 11.21
C VAL A 136 -4.45 -6.76 11.65
N GLY A 137 -4.30 -5.85 10.69
CA GLY A 137 -4.36 -4.41 10.90
C GLY A 137 -5.39 -3.73 10.03
N ILE A 138 -5.78 -2.53 10.46
CA ILE A 138 -6.49 -1.57 9.63
C ILE A 138 -5.62 -0.34 9.41
N GLN A 139 -5.87 0.39 8.32
CA GLN A 139 -5.29 1.70 8.14
C GLN A 139 -6.36 2.79 8.33
N ILE A 140 -5.93 3.86 9.00
CA ILE A 140 -6.69 5.08 9.23
C ILE A 140 -6.03 6.16 8.39
N VAL A 141 -6.80 6.81 7.52
CA VAL A 141 -6.35 7.85 6.61
C VAL A 141 -7.04 9.14 6.96
N GLY A 142 -6.28 10.21 7.16
CA GLY A 142 -6.79 11.55 7.52
C GLY A 142 -6.72 12.53 6.36
N ARG A 143 -7.16 13.77 6.63
CA ARG A 143 -7.07 14.89 5.71
C ARG A 143 -5.62 15.33 5.51
N TRP A 144 -5.37 16.04 4.45
CA TRP A 144 -4.06 16.63 4.19
C TRP A 144 -3.56 17.46 5.39
N HIS A 145 -2.35 17.18 5.85
CA HIS A 145 -1.71 17.77 7.03
C HIS A 145 -2.37 17.47 8.39
N ASP A 146 -3.34 16.54 8.45
CA ASP A 146 -3.96 16.14 9.71
C ASP A 146 -3.31 14.89 10.32
N ASP A 147 -1.99 14.86 10.36
CA ASP A 147 -1.23 13.77 10.98
C ASP A 147 -1.62 13.59 12.45
N PHE A 148 -1.85 14.71 13.16
CA PHE A 148 -2.23 14.68 14.56
C PHE A 148 -3.61 14.07 14.78
N GLY A 149 -4.60 14.37 13.95
CA GLY A 149 -5.93 13.77 13.98
C GLY A 149 -5.87 12.26 13.74
N VAL A 150 -5.05 11.82 12.77
CA VAL A 150 -4.79 10.39 12.52
C VAL A 150 -4.21 9.69 13.76
N LEU A 151 -3.23 10.30 14.43
CA LEU A 151 -2.64 9.77 15.66
C LEU A 151 -3.63 9.74 16.83
N GLN A 152 -4.50 10.75 16.95
CA GLN A 152 -5.55 10.78 17.99
C GLN A 152 -6.56 9.65 17.80
N LEU A 153 -7.05 9.44 16.58
CA LEU A 153 -7.99 8.33 16.30
C LEU A 153 -7.31 6.97 16.51
N ALA A 154 -6.07 6.80 16.02
CA ALA A 154 -5.30 5.59 16.25
C ALA A 154 -5.15 5.27 17.74
N ARG A 155 -4.81 6.28 18.55
CA ARG A 155 -4.72 6.14 20.02
C ARG A 155 -6.05 5.76 20.66
N ALA A 156 -7.14 6.42 20.26
CA ALA A 156 -8.48 6.11 20.77
C ALA A 156 -8.90 4.66 20.42
N PHE A 157 -8.61 4.23 19.17
CA PHE A 157 -8.87 2.87 18.72
C PHE A 157 -8.08 1.84 19.52
N GLU A 158 -6.79 2.05 19.73
CA GLU A 158 -5.94 1.16 20.53
C GLU A 158 -6.41 1.05 21.98
N GLN A 159 -6.83 2.19 22.58
CA GLN A 159 -7.36 2.19 23.95
C GLN A 159 -8.69 1.45 24.07
N ALA A 160 -9.56 1.56 23.06
CA ALA A 160 -10.87 0.92 23.07
C ALA A 160 -10.80 -0.60 22.81
N THR A 161 -9.87 -1.02 21.95
CA THR A 161 -9.78 -2.43 21.52
C THR A 161 -8.75 -3.25 22.31
N GLU A 162 -7.70 -2.60 22.80
CA GLU A 162 -6.56 -3.21 23.51
C GLU A 162 -5.88 -4.39 22.78
N VAL A 163 -6.11 -4.56 21.48
CA VAL A 163 -5.55 -5.65 20.66
C VAL A 163 -4.03 -5.70 20.73
N TRP A 164 -3.38 -4.53 20.80
CA TRP A 164 -1.93 -4.40 20.90
C TRP A 164 -1.30 -5.03 22.15
N LYS A 165 -2.11 -5.29 23.19
CA LYS A 165 -1.66 -5.96 24.43
C LYS A 165 -1.40 -7.45 24.23
N ARG A 166 -2.05 -8.07 23.25
CA ARG A 166 -1.83 -9.48 22.92
C ARG A 166 -0.49 -9.63 22.18
N ARG A 167 0.45 -10.29 22.83
CA ARG A 167 1.76 -10.58 22.24
C ARG A 167 1.76 -11.99 21.65
N PRO A 168 2.47 -12.20 20.51
CA PRO A 168 2.65 -13.54 19.96
C PRO A 168 3.51 -14.38 20.92
N PRO A 169 3.33 -15.73 20.95
CA PRO A 169 4.10 -16.61 21.86
C PRO A 169 5.61 -16.43 21.72
N VAL A 170 6.11 -16.27 20.51
CA VAL A 170 7.56 -16.05 20.23
C VAL A 170 8.13 -14.82 20.94
N ALA A 171 7.32 -13.82 21.28
CA ALA A 171 7.75 -12.62 21.99
C ALA A 171 7.67 -12.76 23.53
N THR A 172 7.15 -13.88 24.05
CA THR A 172 6.96 -14.14 25.48
C THR A 172 7.90 -15.22 26.00
N GLU A 173 8.62 -15.92 25.12
CA GLU A 173 9.54 -17.03 25.44
C GLU A 173 11.01 -16.59 25.60
N SER A 174 11.27 -15.29 25.77
CA SER A 174 12.62 -14.74 25.98
C SER A 174 12.88 -14.33 27.42
#